data_173694b9e645e617d2fb8cf87315cde6
#
_entry.id   173694b9e645e617d2fb8cf87315cde6
#
_cell.length_a   1.000
_cell.length_b   1.000
_cell.length_c   1.000
_cell.angle_alpha   90.00
_cell.angle_beta   90.00
_cell.angle_gamma   90.00
#
_symmetry.space_group_name_H-M   'P 1'
#
loop_
_entity.id
_entity.type
_entity.pdbx_description
1 polymer ?
#
loop_
_entity_poly.entity_id
_entity_poly.type
_entity_poly.pdbx_seq_one_letter_code
_entity_poly.pdbx_strand_id
1 'polypeptide(L)'
;MKVLDFYADWCNPCKALAPVLDKVLEEKKLNLTKINIEEDDDADMSVKYNVRNIPTVIVVDDNDVEVKRFTGTKTEVDLREFFSNI
;
A
#
# COMPACT_ATOMS: atom_id res chain seq x y z
N MET A 1 9.01 -7.28 7.43
CA MET A 1 8.55 -6.18 6.56
C MET A 1 7.05 -6.03 6.62
N LYS A 2 6.56 -4.84 6.42
CA LYS A 2 5.12 -4.58 6.33
C LYS A 2 4.80 -3.73 5.11
N VAL A 3 3.52 -3.73 4.74
CA VAL A 3 3.03 -3.02 3.57
C VAL A 3 2.07 -1.94 4.03
N LEU A 4 2.27 -0.73 3.52
CA LEU A 4 1.41 0.42 3.80
C LEU A 4 0.58 0.71 2.54
N ASP A 5 -0.74 0.76 2.69
CA ASP A 5 -1.67 1.06 1.60
C ASP A 5 -2.34 2.40 1.86
N PHE A 6 -1.91 3.42 1.12
CA PHE A 6 -2.44 4.78 1.23
C PHE A 6 -3.64 4.92 0.32
N TYR A 7 -4.78 5.28 0.88
CA TYR A 7 -6.05 5.33 0.17
C TYR A 7 -6.96 6.43 0.71
N ALA A 8 -8.09 6.64 0.03
CA ALA A 8 -9.19 7.47 0.51
C ALA A 8 -10.52 6.80 0.14
N ASP A 9 -11.57 7.08 0.90
CA ASP A 9 -12.87 6.44 0.70
C ASP A 9 -13.51 6.79 -0.64
N TRP A 10 -13.21 7.97 -1.18
CA TRP A 10 -13.73 8.43 -2.48
C TRP A 10 -12.91 7.95 -3.67
N CYS A 11 -11.83 7.25 -3.45
CA CYS A 11 -10.89 6.84 -4.51
C CYS A 11 -11.33 5.51 -5.12
N ASN A 12 -11.91 5.55 -6.32
CA ASN A 12 -12.35 4.33 -7.01
C ASN A 12 -11.22 3.37 -7.35
N PRO A 13 -10.06 3.83 -7.86
CA PRO A 13 -8.93 2.92 -8.08
C PRO A 13 -8.45 2.24 -6.79
N CYS A 14 -8.52 2.94 -5.65
CA CYS A 14 -8.18 2.34 -4.35
C CYS A 14 -9.12 1.20 -4.00
N LYS A 15 -10.42 1.38 -4.27
CA LYS A 15 -11.44 0.36 -4.02
C LYS A 15 -11.25 -0.86 -4.93
N ALA A 16 -10.83 -0.63 -6.16
CA ALA A 16 -10.56 -1.72 -7.10
C ALA A 16 -9.32 -2.51 -6.70
N LEU A 17 -8.30 -1.84 -6.21
CA LEU A 17 -7.05 -2.47 -5.79
C LEU A 17 -7.20 -3.29 -4.50
N ALA A 18 -8.01 -2.83 -3.56
CA ALA A 18 -8.08 -3.39 -2.21
C ALA A 18 -8.29 -4.91 -2.16
N PRO A 19 -9.31 -5.50 -2.85
CA PRO A 19 -9.52 -6.95 -2.74
C PRO A 19 -8.38 -7.76 -3.32
N VAL A 20 -7.76 -7.28 -4.39
CA VAL A 20 -6.65 -7.98 -5.05
C VAL A 20 -5.40 -7.89 -4.18
N LEU A 21 -5.12 -6.72 -3.63
CA LEU A 21 -3.98 -6.51 -2.74
C LEU A 21 -4.13 -7.36 -1.48
N ASP A 22 -5.31 -7.35 -0.86
CA ASP A 22 -5.58 -8.14 0.34
C ASP A 22 -5.33 -9.63 0.08
N LYS A 23 -5.79 -10.13 -1.06
CA LYS A 23 -5.62 -11.54 -1.44
C LYS A 23 -4.14 -11.91 -1.59
N VAL A 24 -3.38 -11.11 -2.32
CA VAL A 24 -1.97 -11.39 -2.57
C VAL A 24 -1.14 -11.32 -1.28
N LEU A 25 -1.40 -10.31 -0.44
CA LEU A 25 -0.67 -10.16 0.82
C LEU A 25 -1.02 -11.27 1.80
N GLU A 26 -2.26 -11.75 1.82
CA GLU A 26 -2.65 -12.89 2.63
C GLU A 26 -1.93 -14.15 2.19
N GLU A 27 -1.85 -14.40 0.88
CA GLU A 27 -1.11 -15.54 0.32
C GLU A 27 0.36 -15.51 0.74
N LYS A 28 0.95 -14.33 0.77
CA LYS A 28 2.39 -14.16 1.09
C LYS A 28 2.64 -13.96 2.57
N LYS A 29 1.59 -13.91 3.38
CA LYS A 29 1.65 -13.69 4.83
C LYS A 29 2.40 -12.41 5.20
N LEU A 30 2.16 -11.36 4.43
CA LEU A 30 2.72 -10.04 4.69
C LEU A 30 1.72 -9.20 5.46
N ASN A 31 2.21 -8.42 6.42
CA ASN A 31 1.38 -7.52 7.20
C ASN A 31 0.97 -6.30 6.37
N LEU A 32 -0.32 -5.98 6.41
CA LEU A 32 -0.89 -4.83 5.71
C LEU A 32 -1.43 -3.83 6.71
N THR A 33 -1.01 -2.59 6.58
CA THR A 33 -1.55 -1.46 7.32
C THR A 33 -2.22 -0.52 6.33
N LYS A 34 -3.50 -0.27 6.51
CA LYS A 34 -4.26 0.65 5.65
C LYS A 34 -4.23 2.05 6.24
N ILE A 35 -3.88 3.02 5.42
CA ILE A 35 -3.73 4.41 5.84
C ILE A 35 -4.67 5.27 5.01
N ASN A 36 -5.71 5.79 5.67
CA ASN A 36 -6.64 6.73 5.04
C ASN A 36 -6.03 8.12 5.11
N ILE A 37 -5.68 8.70 3.97
CA ILE A 37 -4.98 9.97 3.91
C ILE A 37 -5.80 11.15 4.44
N GLU A 38 -7.10 10.95 4.63
CA GLU A 38 -7.99 12.00 5.14
C GLU A 38 -8.21 11.92 6.65
N GLU A 39 -7.72 10.87 7.31
CA GLU A 39 -7.79 10.76 8.77
C GLU A 39 -6.69 11.60 9.41
N ASP A 40 -7.01 12.28 10.50
CA ASP A 40 -6.07 13.21 11.16
C ASP A 40 -4.76 12.52 11.54
N ASP A 41 -4.87 11.32 12.13
CA ASP A 41 -3.68 10.58 12.59
C ASP A 41 -2.85 10.05 11.42
N ASP A 42 -3.50 9.77 10.29
CA ASP A 42 -2.84 9.19 9.12
C ASP A 42 -2.30 10.25 8.15
N ALA A 43 -2.74 11.51 8.27
CA ALA A 43 -2.27 12.59 7.39
C ALA A 43 -0.75 12.76 7.50
N ASP A 44 -0.18 12.60 8.71
CA ASP A 44 1.25 12.72 8.92
C ASP A 44 2.05 11.62 8.22
N MET A 45 1.46 10.45 8.04
CA MET A 45 2.11 9.34 7.35
C MET A 45 2.29 9.63 5.87
N SER A 46 1.29 10.25 5.22
CA SER A 46 1.43 10.61 3.81
C SER A 46 2.50 11.69 3.60
N VAL A 47 2.67 12.58 4.55
CA VAL A 47 3.75 13.57 4.52
C VAL A 47 5.10 12.89 4.72
N LYS A 48 5.20 12.01 5.71
CA LYS A 48 6.43 11.30 6.04
C LYS A 48 6.97 10.53 4.83
N TYR A 49 6.09 9.85 4.10
CA TYR A 49 6.48 9.04 2.94
C TYR A 49 6.31 9.77 1.61
N ASN A 50 6.00 11.05 1.65
CA ASN A 50 5.85 11.89 0.45
C ASN A 50 4.86 11.30 -0.55
N VAL A 51 3.69 10.86 -0.05
CA VAL A 51 2.63 10.31 -0.88
C VAL A 51 1.83 11.46 -1.48
N ARG A 52 1.76 11.50 -2.82
CA ARG A 52 1.08 12.58 -3.55
C ARG A 52 -0.13 12.08 -4.34
N ASN A 53 -0.13 10.83 -4.71
CA ASN A 53 -1.21 10.21 -5.48
C ASN A 53 -1.67 8.94 -4.76
N ILE A 54 -2.93 8.57 -4.94
CA ILE A 54 -3.49 7.35 -4.38
C ILE A 54 -4.15 6.53 -5.49
N PRO A 55 -4.14 5.21 -5.38
CA PRO A 55 -3.49 4.44 -4.31
C PRO A 55 -1.98 4.46 -4.44
N THR A 56 -1.30 4.46 -3.31
CA THR A 56 0.15 4.25 -3.24
C THR A 56 0.41 3.15 -2.23
N VAL A 57 1.19 2.17 -2.62
CA VAL A 57 1.54 1.03 -1.78
C VAL A 57 3.04 1.04 -1.55
N ILE A 58 3.43 1.05 -0.28
CA ILE A 58 4.84 1.15 0.11
C ILE A 58 5.21 -0.03 0.98
N VAL A 59 6.30 -0.71 0.63
CA VAL A 59 6.88 -1.74 1.48
C VAL A 59 7.93 -1.08 2.35
N VAL A 60 7.84 -1.29 3.67
CA VAL A 60 8.81 -0.77 4.63
C VAL A 60 9.45 -1.92 5.40
N ASP A 61 10.68 -1.71 5.84
CA ASP A 61 11.40 -2.69 6.67
C ASP A 61 11.00 -2.55 8.14
N ASP A 62 11.68 -3.29 9.01
CA ASP A 62 11.38 -3.29 10.44
C ASP A 62 11.68 -1.95 11.12
N ASN A 63 12.43 -1.08 10.47
CA ASN A 63 12.74 0.26 10.96
C ASN A 63 11.86 1.33 10.32
N ASP A 64 10.79 0.92 9.64
CA ASP A 64 9.87 1.81 8.93
C ASP A 64 10.53 2.59 7.78
N VAL A 65 11.63 2.07 7.25
CA VAL A 65 12.31 2.66 6.09
C VAL A 65 11.75 2.05 4.82
N GLU A 66 11.44 2.90 3.85
CA GLU A 66 10.88 2.47 2.58
C GLU A 66 11.87 1.59 1.81
N VAL A 67 11.38 0.43 1.35
CA VAL A 67 12.14 -0.50 0.52
C VAL A 67 11.79 -0.31 -0.94
N LYS A 68 10.49 -0.24 -1.25
CA LYS A 68 10.00 0.02 -2.60
C LYS A 68 8.54 0.43 -2.56
N ARG A 69 8.05 1.01 -3.66
CA ARG A 69 6.65 1.44 -3.77
C ARG A 69 6.12 1.31 -5.19
N PHE A 70 4.81 1.33 -5.30
CA PHE A 70 4.15 1.61 -6.57
C PHE A 70 2.97 2.54 -6.33
N THR A 71 2.57 3.23 -7.40
CA THR A 71 1.43 4.14 -7.40
C THR A 71 0.46 3.69 -8.49
N GLY A 72 -0.84 3.79 -8.20
CA GLY A 72 -1.88 3.34 -9.12
C GLY A 72 -2.25 1.88 -8.92
N THR A 73 -3.06 1.35 -9.83
CA THR A 73 -3.53 -0.04 -9.74
C THR A 73 -2.54 -1.01 -10.36
N LYS A 74 -2.62 -2.27 -9.93
CA LYS A 74 -1.87 -3.38 -10.52
C LYS A 74 -2.78 -4.59 -10.64
N THR A 75 -2.53 -5.42 -11.63
CA THR A 75 -3.20 -6.71 -11.75
C THR A 75 -2.70 -7.66 -10.67
N GLU A 76 -3.44 -8.73 -10.45
CA GLU A 76 -3.03 -9.75 -9.47
C GLU A 76 -1.65 -10.32 -9.79
N VAL A 77 -1.39 -10.59 -11.08
CA VAL A 77 -0.10 -11.12 -11.53
C VAL A 77 1.02 -10.11 -11.23
N ASP A 78 0.80 -8.84 -11.54
CA ASP A 78 1.80 -7.80 -11.32
C ASP A 78 2.05 -7.57 -9.82
N LEU A 79 1.02 -7.72 -8.99
CA LEU A 79 1.19 -7.64 -7.55
C LEU A 79 2.05 -8.77 -7.00
N ARG A 80 1.81 -10.00 -7.47
CA ARG A 80 2.63 -11.14 -7.05
C ARG A 80 4.09 -10.95 -7.42
N GLU A 81 4.34 -10.41 -8.60
CA GLU A 81 5.69 -10.11 -9.05
C GLU A 81 6.33 -9.01 -8.21
N PHE A 82 5.57 -7.95 -7.92
CA PHE A 82 6.07 -6.83 -7.09
C PHE A 82 6.52 -7.32 -5.71
N PHE A 83 5.78 -8.23 -5.09
CA PHE A 83 6.08 -8.73 -3.77
C PHE A 83 6.96 -9.98 -3.76
N SER A 84 7.45 -10.43 -4.91
CA SER A 84 8.12 -11.73 -5.03
C SER A 84 9.46 -11.83 -4.30
N ASN A 85 10.13 -10.71 -4.06
CA ASN A 85 11.47 -10.68 -3.45
C ASN A 85 11.46 -10.09 -2.04
N ILE A 86 10.34 -10.15 -1.36
CA ILE A 86 10.18 -9.56 -0.03
C ILE A 86 10.16 -10.63 1.05
#